data_269fa9673b90f9c61bdc786226f3156b
#
_entry.id   269fa9673b90f9c61bdc786226f3156b
#
_cell.length_a   1.000
_cell.length_b   1.000
_cell.length_c   1.000
_cell.angle_alpha   90.00
_cell.angle_beta   90.00
_cell.angle_gamma   90.00
#
_symmetry.space_group_name_H-M   'P 1'
#
loop_
_entity.id
_entity.type
_entity.pdbx_description
1 polymer ?
#
loop_
_entity_poly.entity_id
_entity_poly.type
_entity_poly.pdbx_seq_one_letter_code
_entity_poly.pdbx_strand_id
1 'polypeptide(L)'
;GYAGLKDKSATTIQYVSLPKKFEKELNKNLTTEKIEILERSYSKAPIKIGQLKGNRFSIILHNISEKDAKFFNTTAKKMQVNGIPNYYGYQRFGEDSRSYLQGKEIAHSGKRLKGSKEKLLVSAYQSYLFNRWLGSRVKLSTIITENKIDDAAKKLQYPLELVKILAKQPQFFKLFIGDVIMPYPYGKKDFVKEMMQSAQQFKQGKISPTGLLCGANALRAKSDAYHLEEEYDDTELNSLKGDRRFAWIWPKEVETKYDNEAKQLTVQFYLPKGSYATTFLEEIGKFSLKQI
;
A
#
# COMPACT_ATOMS: atom_id res chain seq x y z
N GLY A 1 9.43 -23.76 0.03
CA GLY A 1 8.43 -22.73 0.31
C GLY A 1 9.09 -21.36 0.47
N TYR A 2 8.37 -20.30 0.17
CA TYR A 2 8.81 -18.90 0.29
C TYR A 2 7.61 -18.02 0.68
N ALA A 3 7.88 -16.86 1.30
CA ALA A 3 6.82 -15.98 1.81
C ALA A 3 6.23 -15.04 0.74
N GLY A 4 6.97 -14.75 -0.32
CA GLY A 4 6.57 -13.90 -1.44
C GLY A 4 7.68 -13.82 -2.49
N LEU A 5 7.31 -13.44 -3.72
CA LEU A 5 8.26 -13.19 -4.78
C LEU A 5 9.07 -11.93 -4.48
N LYS A 6 10.33 -11.90 -4.91
CA LYS A 6 11.23 -10.77 -4.81
C LYS A 6 11.49 -10.17 -6.19
N ASP A 7 11.93 -8.91 -6.21
CA ASP A 7 12.22 -8.19 -7.44
C ASP A 7 13.30 -8.88 -8.26
N LYS A 8 13.07 -9.03 -9.56
CA LYS A 8 13.96 -9.72 -10.48
C LYS A 8 15.27 -8.97 -10.72
N SER A 9 15.20 -7.64 -10.71
CA SER A 9 16.33 -6.74 -11.02
C SER A 9 16.98 -6.16 -9.77
N ALA A 10 16.96 -6.89 -8.64
CA ALA A 10 17.54 -6.44 -7.38
C ALA A 10 18.36 -7.55 -6.72
N THR A 11 19.34 -7.16 -5.90
CA THR A 11 19.94 -8.07 -4.93
C THR A 11 18.95 -8.25 -3.79
N THR A 12 18.57 -9.50 -3.50
CA THR A 12 17.50 -9.79 -2.52
C THR A 12 17.94 -10.80 -1.49
N ILE A 13 17.55 -10.58 -0.24
CA ILE A 13 17.72 -11.52 0.86
C ILE A 13 16.34 -12.00 1.31
N GLN A 14 16.15 -13.30 1.40
CA GLN A 14 14.88 -13.88 1.84
C GLN A 14 15.08 -15.26 2.46
N TYR A 15 14.17 -15.62 3.36
CA TYR A 15 14.09 -16.98 3.87
C TYR A 15 13.33 -17.88 2.88
N VAL A 16 13.88 -19.06 2.64
CA VAL A 16 13.21 -20.15 1.91
C VAL A 16 13.22 -21.41 2.78
N SER A 17 12.20 -22.23 2.67
CA SER A 17 12.14 -23.52 3.35
C SER A 17 12.17 -24.67 2.37
N LEU A 18 12.98 -25.68 2.66
CA LEU A 18 13.09 -26.93 1.90
C LEU A 18 12.81 -28.11 2.82
N PRO A 19 12.23 -29.22 2.32
CA PRO A 19 12.13 -30.45 3.08
C PRO A 19 13.50 -30.97 3.46
N LYS A 20 13.66 -31.51 4.70
CA LYS A 20 14.95 -32.02 5.22
C LYS A 20 15.63 -33.06 4.33
N LYS A 21 14.88 -33.82 3.55
CA LYS A 21 15.43 -34.79 2.60
C LYS A 21 16.42 -34.20 1.56
N PHE A 22 16.30 -32.88 1.27
CA PHE A 22 17.19 -32.18 0.34
C PHE A 22 18.43 -31.58 1.00
N GLU A 23 18.65 -31.81 2.29
CA GLU A 23 19.77 -31.22 3.04
C GLU A 23 21.15 -31.59 2.48
N LYS A 24 21.30 -32.85 2.05
CA LYS A 24 22.57 -33.33 1.45
C LYS A 24 22.88 -32.67 0.12
N GLU A 25 21.86 -32.35 -0.66
CA GLU A 25 21.98 -31.66 -1.95
C GLU A 25 22.34 -30.20 -1.76
N LEU A 26 21.76 -29.53 -0.74
CA LEU A 26 22.11 -28.17 -0.33
C LEU A 26 23.61 -28.01 0.02
N ASN A 27 24.21 -29.04 0.59
CA ASN A 27 25.62 -29.00 0.99
C ASN A 27 26.60 -29.13 -0.20
N LYS A 28 26.15 -29.61 -1.33
CA LYS A 28 27.02 -29.91 -2.48
C LYS A 28 27.10 -28.82 -3.55
N ASN A 29 26.06 -28.02 -3.77
CA ASN A 29 25.94 -27.29 -5.05
C ASN A 29 25.26 -25.90 -5.02
N LEU A 30 25.15 -25.19 -3.91
CA LEU A 30 24.31 -23.99 -3.88
C LEU A 30 25.00 -22.62 -3.72
N THR A 31 26.33 -22.60 -3.79
CA THR A 31 27.04 -21.33 -4.02
C THR A 31 27.27 -21.19 -5.51
N THR A 32 26.39 -20.45 -6.19
CA THR A 32 26.57 -20.01 -7.56
C THR A 32 26.94 -18.53 -7.57
N GLU A 33 27.43 -18.02 -8.70
CA GLU A 33 27.68 -16.57 -8.87
C GLU A 33 26.45 -15.68 -8.56
N LYS A 34 25.26 -16.28 -8.52
CA LYS A 34 23.97 -15.56 -8.33
C LYS A 34 23.25 -15.85 -7.02
N ILE A 35 23.66 -16.89 -6.28
CA ILE A 35 22.97 -17.31 -5.05
C ILE A 35 24.00 -17.63 -3.98
N GLU A 36 23.85 -17.01 -2.82
CA GLU A 36 24.64 -17.26 -1.62
C GLU A 36 23.74 -17.68 -0.46
N ILE A 37 24.15 -18.69 0.29
CA ILE A 37 23.46 -19.11 1.51
C ILE A 37 24.13 -18.42 2.70
N LEU A 38 23.44 -17.42 3.27
CA LEU A 38 23.95 -16.65 4.40
C LEU A 38 23.78 -17.37 5.73
N GLU A 39 22.66 -18.09 5.92
CA GLU A 39 22.29 -18.72 7.18
C GLU A 39 21.46 -20.00 6.93
N ARG A 40 21.55 -20.95 7.85
CA ARG A 40 20.75 -22.19 7.86
C ARG A 40 20.18 -22.44 9.23
N SER A 41 18.91 -22.79 9.28
CA SER A 41 18.23 -23.19 10.52
C SER A 41 17.12 -24.21 10.23
N TYR A 42 16.66 -24.90 11.28
CA TYR A 42 15.54 -25.83 11.16
C TYR A 42 14.25 -25.19 11.64
N SER A 43 13.16 -25.49 10.96
CA SER A 43 11.81 -25.04 11.34
C SER A 43 10.85 -26.24 11.38
N LYS A 44 9.88 -26.21 12.29
CA LYS A 44 8.82 -27.22 12.39
C LYS A 44 7.80 -27.16 11.26
N ALA A 45 7.71 -26.02 10.57
CA ALA A 45 6.74 -25.79 9.50
C ALA A 45 7.40 -25.11 8.29
N PRO A 46 6.95 -25.43 7.06
CA PRO A 46 7.41 -24.74 5.86
C PRO A 46 6.92 -23.30 5.81
N ILE A 47 7.70 -22.43 5.18
CA ILE A 47 7.29 -21.06 4.87
C ILE A 47 6.20 -21.09 3.79
N LYS A 48 5.12 -20.35 4.01
CA LYS A 48 3.99 -20.23 3.09
C LYS A 48 3.88 -18.81 2.53
N ILE A 49 3.37 -18.69 1.31
CA ILE A 49 3.06 -17.40 0.68
C ILE A 49 2.14 -16.59 1.61
N GLY A 50 2.48 -15.31 1.80
CA GLY A 50 1.74 -14.39 2.65
C GLY A 50 2.19 -14.33 4.12
N GLN A 51 3.11 -15.17 4.56
CA GLN A 51 3.69 -15.12 5.91
C GLN A 51 4.72 -13.99 6.10
N LEU A 52 4.90 -13.15 5.09
CA LEU A 52 5.74 -11.97 5.15
C LEU A 52 5.11 -10.91 6.07
N LYS A 53 5.88 -10.34 6.98
CA LYS A 53 5.48 -9.18 7.80
C LYS A 53 5.68 -7.88 7.04
N GLY A 54 6.76 -7.77 6.29
CA GLY A 54 7.14 -6.60 5.48
C GLY A 54 8.49 -6.82 4.81
N ASN A 55 8.97 -5.80 4.14
CA ASN A 55 10.27 -5.79 3.46
C ASN A 55 11.09 -4.60 3.93
N ARG A 56 12.41 -4.80 4.09
CA ARG A 56 13.41 -3.73 4.12
C ARG A 56 13.90 -3.47 2.72
N PHE A 57 14.05 -2.21 2.40
CA PHE A 57 14.56 -1.75 1.12
C PHE A 57 15.82 -0.92 1.35
N SER A 58 16.78 -1.04 0.43
CA SER A 58 17.91 -0.14 0.30
C SER A 58 17.98 0.27 -1.17
N ILE A 59 17.73 1.54 -1.46
CA ILE A 59 17.59 2.05 -2.82
C ILE A 59 18.56 3.22 -3.00
N ILE A 60 19.27 3.24 -4.13
CA ILE A 60 20.17 4.33 -4.49
C ILE A 60 19.48 5.15 -5.58
N LEU A 61 19.25 6.43 -5.29
CA LEU A 61 18.76 7.41 -6.25
C LEU A 61 19.96 8.16 -6.80
N HIS A 62 20.03 8.27 -8.12
CA HIS A 62 21.12 8.93 -8.84
C HIS A 62 20.74 10.36 -9.25
N ASN A 63 21.73 11.19 -9.51
CA ASN A 63 21.58 12.58 -9.98
C ASN A 63 20.74 13.45 -9.01
N ILE A 64 20.89 13.25 -7.71
CA ILE A 64 20.20 14.00 -6.67
C ILE A 64 21.06 15.21 -6.26
N SER A 65 20.46 16.41 -6.21
CA SER A 65 21.12 17.58 -5.66
C SER A 65 21.14 17.54 -4.12
N GLU A 66 22.08 18.24 -3.48
CA GLU A 66 22.13 18.35 -2.02
C GLU A 66 20.84 18.95 -1.45
N LYS A 67 20.24 19.91 -2.15
CA LYS A 67 18.96 20.53 -1.79
C LYS A 67 17.84 19.50 -1.80
N ASP A 68 17.76 18.67 -2.83
CA ASP A 68 16.74 17.63 -2.95
C ASP A 68 16.95 16.52 -1.92
N ALA A 69 18.20 16.15 -1.62
CA ALA A 69 18.53 15.20 -0.56
C ALA A 69 18.07 15.69 0.82
N LYS A 70 18.29 16.97 1.14
CA LYS A 70 17.79 17.59 2.39
C LYS A 70 16.27 17.62 2.45
N PHE A 71 15.61 17.98 1.35
CA PHE A 71 14.15 17.96 1.23
C PHE A 71 13.62 16.54 1.42
N PHE A 72 14.20 15.56 0.74
CA PHE A 72 13.83 14.15 0.83
C PHE A 72 13.91 13.65 2.28
N ASN A 73 15.05 13.87 2.95
CA ASN A 73 15.25 13.46 4.34
C ASN A 73 14.21 14.07 5.30
N THR A 74 13.94 15.37 5.14
CA THR A 74 12.95 16.07 5.98
C THR A 74 11.55 15.52 5.76
N THR A 75 11.17 15.29 4.50
CA THR A 75 9.86 14.77 4.12
C THR A 75 9.69 13.32 4.57
N ALA A 76 10.72 12.49 4.40
CA ALA A 76 10.72 11.10 4.83
C ALA A 76 10.49 10.95 6.35
N LYS A 77 11.15 11.79 7.15
CA LYS A 77 10.92 11.83 8.61
C LYS A 77 9.48 12.22 8.97
N LYS A 78 8.90 13.21 8.28
CA LYS A 78 7.48 13.58 8.46
C LYS A 78 6.55 12.43 8.11
N MET A 79 6.82 11.71 7.03
CA MET A 79 6.01 10.56 6.59
C MET A 79 6.13 9.36 7.52
N GLN A 80 7.28 9.15 8.15
CA GLN A 80 7.43 8.12 9.19
C GLN A 80 6.50 8.37 10.38
N VAL A 81 6.28 9.63 10.75
CA VAL A 81 5.39 10.03 11.87
C VAL A 81 3.92 10.05 11.44
N ASN A 82 3.62 10.61 10.28
CA ASN A 82 2.24 10.86 9.84
C ASN A 82 1.66 9.72 8.99
N GLY A 83 2.50 8.78 8.53
CA GLY A 83 2.12 7.76 7.56
C GLY A 83 1.95 8.31 6.15
N ILE A 84 1.62 7.42 5.23
CA ILE A 84 1.40 7.71 3.81
C ILE A 84 0.22 6.93 3.26
N PRO A 85 -0.42 7.41 2.17
CA PRO A 85 -1.42 6.63 1.44
C PRO A 85 -0.78 5.38 0.81
N ASN A 86 -1.48 4.26 0.91
CA ASN A 86 -0.98 2.95 0.47
C ASN A 86 -1.48 2.59 -0.93
N TYR A 87 -1.20 3.43 -1.92
CA TYR A 87 -1.52 3.14 -3.31
C TYR A 87 -0.87 1.84 -3.81
N TYR A 88 -1.49 1.20 -4.77
CA TYR A 88 -0.80 0.26 -5.64
C TYR A 88 0.10 1.03 -6.59
N GLY A 89 1.37 0.67 -6.65
CA GLY A 89 2.34 1.25 -7.58
C GLY A 89 2.07 0.85 -9.04
N TYR A 90 2.66 1.59 -9.99
CA TYR A 90 2.50 1.38 -11.43
C TYR A 90 2.82 -0.07 -11.87
N GLN A 91 3.78 -0.72 -11.22
CA GLN A 91 4.15 -2.13 -11.48
C GLN A 91 2.96 -3.09 -11.40
N ARG A 92 1.90 -2.71 -10.63
CA ARG A 92 0.67 -3.50 -10.51
C ARG A 92 -0.13 -3.55 -11.81
N PHE A 93 0.06 -2.57 -12.67
CA PHE A 93 -0.75 -2.33 -13.85
C PHE A 93 -0.05 -2.69 -15.17
N GLY A 94 1.09 -3.41 -15.10
CA GLY A 94 1.89 -3.81 -16.26
C GLY A 94 2.78 -2.67 -16.79
N GLU A 95 3.56 -2.96 -17.82
CA GLU A 95 4.54 -2.01 -18.38
C GLU A 95 3.90 -0.74 -18.92
N ASP A 96 2.75 -0.86 -19.59
CA ASP A 96 1.95 0.27 -20.08
C ASP A 96 1.01 0.89 -19.04
N SER A 97 0.98 0.35 -17.84
CA SER A 97 0.08 0.73 -16.74
C SER A 97 -1.41 0.65 -17.10
N ARG A 98 -1.81 -0.16 -18.07
CA ARG A 98 -3.18 -0.29 -18.58
C ARG A 98 -3.80 -1.68 -18.41
N SER A 99 -3.11 -2.63 -17.78
CA SER A 99 -3.62 -4.00 -17.61
C SER A 99 -4.98 -4.06 -16.89
N TYR A 100 -5.33 -3.03 -16.12
CA TYR A 100 -6.66 -2.91 -15.49
C TYR A 100 -7.80 -2.77 -16.49
N LEU A 101 -7.57 -2.23 -17.71
CA LEU A 101 -8.60 -2.13 -18.76
C LEU A 101 -8.99 -3.52 -19.24
N GLN A 102 -8.00 -4.37 -19.55
CA GLN A 102 -8.26 -5.76 -19.91
C GLN A 102 -8.92 -6.51 -18.74
N GLY A 103 -8.50 -6.22 -17.49
CA GLY A 103 -9.11 -6.78 -16.28
C GLY A 103 -10.58 -6.41 -16.16
N LYS A 104 -10.96 -5.17 -16.49
CA LYS A 104 -12.34 -4.70 -16.54
C LYS A 104 -13.15 -5.46 -17.58
N GLU A 105 -12.66 -5.53 -18.82
CA GLU A 105 -13.32 -6.24 -19.91
C GLU A 105 -13.59 -7.71 -19.56
N ILE A 106 -12.60 -8.39 -18.98
CA ILE A 106 -12.74 -9.78 -18.54
C ILE A 106 -13.80 -9.89 -17.43
N ALA A 107 -13.78 -9.01 -16.42
CA ALA A 107 -14.76 -9.02 -15.32
C ALA A 107 -16.19 -8.86 -15.85
N HIS A 108 -16.39 -7.93 -16.79
CA HIS A 108 -17.70 -7.59 -17.38
C HIS A 108 -18.14 -8.56 -18.49
N SER A 109 -17.30 -9.53 -18.89
CA SER A 109 -17.66 -10.51 -19.92
C SER A 109 -18.65 -11.58 -19.47
N GLY A 110 -18.95 -11.67 -18.17
CA GLY A 110 -19.78 -12.73 -17.57
C GLY A 110 -19.18 -14.14 -17.65
N LYS A 111 -17.95 -14.29 -18.17
CA LYS A 111 -17.29 -15.58 -18.33
C LYS A 111 -16.55 -16.00 -17.07
N ARG A 112 -16.52 -17.30 -16.80
CA ARG A 112 -15.70 -17.85 -15.71
C ARG A 112 -14.21 -17.61 -16.02
N LEU A 113 -13.46 -17.08 -15.03
CA LEU A 113 -12.03 -16.82 -15.18
C LEU A 113 -11.24 -18.11 -15.42
N LYS A 114 -10.48 -18.13 -16.51
CA LYS A 114 -9.62 -19.24 -16.92
C LYS A 114 -8.15 -18.91 -16.62
N GLY A 115 -7.56 -19.65 -15.68
CA GLY A 115 -6.12 -19.55 -15.41
C GLY A 115 -5.67 -18.35 -14.57
N SER A 116 -4.37 -18.30 -14.32
CA SER A 116 -3.72 -17.30 -13.44
C SER A 116 -3.62 -15.91 -14.07
N LYS A 117 -3.44 -15.84 -15.42
CA LYS A 117 -3.28 -14.58 -16.14
C LYS A 117 -4.55 -13.72 -16.07
N GLU A 118 -5.73 -14.29 -16.35
CA GLU A 118 -7.00 -13.56 -16.25
C GLU A 118 -7.26 -13.09 -14.83
N LYS A 119 -7.02 -13.95 -13.83
CA LYS A 119 -7.15 -13.59 -12.40
C LYS A 119 -6.22 -12.42 -12.04
N LEU A 120 -4.99 -12.39 -12.58
CA LEU A 120 -4.06 -11.30 -12.35
C LEU A 120 -4.57 -9.98 -12.95
N LEU A 121 -5.10 -10.01 -14.18
CA LEU A 121 -5.65 -8.85 -14.87
C LEU A 121 -6.88 -8.30 -14.13
N VAL A 122 -7.83 -9.16 -13.75
CA VAL A 122 -9.02 -8.73 -13.00
C VAL A 122 -8.63 -8.22 -11.61
N SER A 123 -7.64 -8.82 -10.96
CA SER A 123 -7.10 -8.28 -9.71
C SER A 123 -6.36 -6.94 -9.89
N ALA A 124 -5.81 -6.63 -11.08
CA ALA A 124 -5.31 -5.29 -11.40
C ALA A 124 -6.47 -4.27 -11.48
N TYR A 125 -7.62 -4.66 -12.02
CA TYR A 125 -8.81 -3.82 -12.02
C TYR A 125 -9.33 -3.53 -10.60
N GLN A 126 -9.39 -4.54 -9.71
CA GLN A 126 -9.69 -4.29 -8.28
C GLN A 126 -8.72 -3.27 -7.66
N SER A 127 -7.43 -3.38 -7.99
CA SER A 127 -6.40 -2.47 -7.50
C SER A 127 -6.56 -1.05 -8.04
N TYR A 128 -7.01 -0.91 -9.29
CA TYR A 128 -7.33 0.38 -9.91
C TYR A 128 -8.50 1.06 -9.20
N LEU A 129 -9.59 0.34 -8.94
CA LEU A 129 -10.75 0.87 -8.21
C LEU A 129 -10.36 1.32 -6.80
N PHE A 130 -9.57 0.52 -6.09
CA PHE A 130 -9.00 0.91 -4.80
C PHE A 130 -8.18 2.21 -4.89
N ASN A 131 -7.30 2.35 -5.88
CA ASN A 131 -6.50 3.56 -6.05
C ASN A 131 -7.37 4.79 -6.36
N ARG A 132 -8.43 4.62 -7.15
CA ARG A 132 -9.42 5.68 -7.44
C ARG A 132 -10.13 6.14 -6.16
N TRP A 133 -10.64 5.18 -5.37
CA TRP A 133 -11.23 5.45 -4.08
C TRP A 133 -10.25 6.17 -3.13
N LEU A 134 -9.04 5.65 -2.99
CA LEU A 134 -8.04 6.26 -2.12
C LEU A 134 -7.69 7.68 -2.56
N GLY A 135 -7.57 7.91 -3.86
CA GLY A 135 -7.31 9.23 -4.43
C GLY A 135 -8.44 10.22 -4.14
N SER A 136 -9.72 9.82 -4.25
CA SER A 136 -10.86 10.66 -3.91
C SER A 136 -10.86 11.02 -2.41
N ARG A 137 -10.54 10.06 -1.52
CA ARG A 137 -10.45 10.27 -0.07
C ARG A 137 -9.29 11.18 0.32
N VAL A 138 -8.14 11.07 -0.35
CA VAL A 138 -7.00 11.97 -0.17
C VAL A 138 -7.36 13.38 -0.64
N LYS A 139 -7.98 13.53 -1.82
CA LYS A 139 -8.44 14.83 -2.34
C LYS A 139 -9.44 15.49 -1.39
N LEU A 140 -10.41 14.76 -0.88
CA LEU A 140 -11.38 15.24 0.12
C LEU A 140 -10.64 15.75 1.38
N SER A 141 -9.69 14.96 1.89
CA SER A 141 -8.89 15.32 3.06
C SER A 141 -8.06 16.59 2.83
N THR A 142 -7.47 16.74 1.64
CA THR A 142 -6.75 17.94 1.20
C THR A 142 -7.66 19.16 1.20
N ILE A 143 -8.87 19.05 0.61
CA ILE A 143 -9.83 20.16 0.57
C ILE A 143 -10.17 20.64 1.99
N ILE A 144 -10.41 19.70 2.92
CA ILE A 144 -10.73 20.05 4.33
C ILE A 144 -9.54 20.67 5.05
N THR A 145 -8.31 20.25 4.73
CA THR A 145 -7.11 20.68 5.45
C THR A 145 -6.57 22.02 4.95
N GLU A 146 -6.68 22.28 3.64
CA GLU A 146 -6.05 23.44 2.98
C GLU A 146 -6.99 24.62 2.75
N ASN A 147 -8.31 24.47 2.99
CA ASN A 147 -9.28 25.54 2.81
C ASN A 147 -9.91 25.98 4.14
N LYS A 148 -10.46 27.19 4.14
CA LYS A 148 -11.37 27.62 5.22
C LYS A 148 -12.59 26.70 5.26
N ILE A 149 -13.15 26.51 6.43
CA ILE A 149 -14.25 25.55 6.66
C ILE A 149 -15.44 25.80 5.72
N ASP A 150 -15.84 27.07 5.56
CA ASP A 150 -16.97 27.46 4.69
C ASP A 150 -16.69 27.16 3.21
N ASP A 151 -15.44 27.40 2.75
CA ASP A 151 -15.02 27.10 1.38
C ASP A 151 -14.92 25.61 1.14
N ALA A 152 -14.42 24.84 2.11
CA ALA A 152 -14.39 23.40 2.05
C ALA A 152 -15.80 22.80 1.99
N ALA A 153 -16.74 23.31 2.80
CA ALA A 153 -18.14 22.90 2.80
C ALA A 153 -18.80 23.13 1.43
N LYS A 154 -18.60 24.30 0.84
CA LYS A 154 -19.10 24.62 -0.51
C LYS A 154 -18.48 23.73 -1.58
N LYS A 155 -17.15 23.54 -1.57
CA LYS A 155 -16.44 22.70 -2.56
C LYS A 155 -16.86 21.24 -2.51
N LEU A 156 -17.11 20.71 -1.31
CA LEU A 156 -17.50 19.31 -1.09
C LEU A 156 -19.01 19.11 -1.14
N GLN A 157 -19.80 20.18 -1.13
CA GLN A 157 -21.27 20.17 -0.99
C GLN A 157 -21.71 19.40 0.27
N TYR A 158 -20.96 19.58 1.35
CA TYR A 158 -21.23 18.96 2.64
C TYR A 158 -21.84 19.95 3.64
N PRO A 159 -22.65 19.46 4.59
CA PRO A 159 -23.13 20.29 5.71
C PRO A 159 -21.94 20.89 6.47
N LEU A 160 -22.04 22.17 6.81
CA LEU A 160 -20.97 22.91 7.50
C LEU A 160 -20.54 22.22 8.80
N GLU A 161 -21.51 21.70 9.56
CA GLU A 161 -21.23 21.02 10.82
C GLU A 161 -20.40 19.73 10.62
N LEU A 162 -20.66 18.97 9.56
CA LEU A 162 -19.85 17.80 9.23
C LEU A 162 -18.40 18.22 8.92
N VAL A 163 -18.21 19.27 8.12
CA VAL A 163 -16.86 19.75 7.77
C VAL A 163 -16.12 20.26 9.01
N LYS A 164 -16.79 20.93 9.95
CA LYS A 164 -16.23 21.32 11.25
C LYS A 164 -15.73 20.13 12.05
N ILE A 165 -16.50 19.03 12.10
CA ILE A 165 -16.10 17.79 12.79
C ILE A 165 -14.90 17.15 12.11
N LEU A 166 -14.93 17.03 10.78
CA LEU A 166 -13.84 16.46 10.00
C LEU A 166 -12.55 17.28 10.14
N ALA A 167 -12.63 18.61 10.13
CA ALA A 167 -11.50 19.50 10.29
C ALA A 167 -10.82 19.36 11.68
N LYS A 168 -11.59 19.08 12.73
CA LYS A 168 -11.06 18.84 14.09
C LYS A 168 -10.29 17.53 14.25
N GLN A 169 -10.41 16.59 13.31
CA GLN A 169 -9.65 15.34 13.39
C GLN A 169 -8.13 15.62 13.29
N PRO A 170 -7.30 15.03 14.16
CA PRO A 170 -5.88 15.39 14.28
C PRO A 170 -4.98 14.86 13.15
N GLN A 171 -5.44 13.87 12.39
CA GLN A 171 -4.72 13.31 11.26
C GLN A 171 -5.17 13.90 9.93
N PHE A 172 -4.37 13.72 8.88
CA PHE A 172 -4.66 14.22 7.54
C PHE A 172 -5.86 13.51 6.90
N PHE A 173 -5.80 12.17 6.75
CA PHE A 173 -6.85 11.38 6.10
C PHE A 173 -8.10 11.33 6.98
N LYS A 174 -9.18 11.96 6.55
CA LYS A 174 -10.40 12.13 7.36
C LYS A 174 -11.23 10.85 7.40
N LEU A 175 -11.65 10.46 8.61
CA LEU A 175 -12.51 9.31 8.85
C LEU A 175 -13.97 9.72 8.92
N PHE A 176 -14.84 8.87 8.40
CA PHE A 176 -16.31 9.01 8.43
C PHE A 176 -16.93 7.87 9.24
N ILE A 177 -18.14 8.09 9.74
CA ILE A 177 -18.93 7.02 10.35
C ILE A 177 -19.13 5.91 9.33
N GLY A 178 -18.88 4.67 9.75
CA GLY A 178 -19.01 3.48 8.89
C GLY A 178 -17.78 3.15 8.04
N ASP A 179 -16.70 3.96 8.07
CA ASP A 179 -15.42 3.54 7.49
C ASP A 179 -14.98 2.20 8.09
N VAL A 180 -14.48 1.31 7.26
CA VAL A 180 -13.90 0.05 7.72
C VAL A 180 -12.45 0.28 8.14
N ILE A 181 -12.17 -0.02 9.40
CA ILE A 181 -10.85 0.11 10.02
C ILE A 181 -10.31 -1.25 10.44
N MET A 182 -9.01 -1.35 10.60
CA MET A 182 -8.35 -2.51 11.20
C MET A 182 -7.27 -2.04 12.19
N PRO A 183 -7.07 -2.76 13.32
CA PRO A 183 -5.86 -2.61 14.13
C PRO A 183 -4.61 -2.75 13.26
N TYR A 184 -3.64 -1.86 13.46
CA TYR A 184 -2.43 -1.83 12.64
C TYR A 184 -1.24 -2.37 13.42
N PRO A 185 -0.39 -3.22 12.83
CA PRO A 185 -0.44 -3.71 11.44
C PRO A 185 -1.28 -4.98 11.23
N TYR A 186 -1.93 -5.52 12.26
CA TYR A 186 -2.73 -6.75 12.21
C TYR A 186 -3.95 -6.66 13.13
N GLY A 187 -5.09 -7.18 12.68
CA GLY A 187 -6.29 -7.26 13.51
C GLY A 187 -7.55 -7.63 12.72
N LYS A 188 -8.66 -7.69 13.44
CA LYS A 188 -9.98 -7.91 12.83
C LYS A 188 -10.56 -6.60 12.32
N LYS A 189 -11.30 -6.66 11.23
CA LYS A 189 -12.05 -5.54 10.64
C LYS A 189 -13.15 -5.09 11.60
N ASP A 190 -13.30 -3.78 11.78
CA ASP A 190 -14.39 -3.12 12.52
C ASP A 190 -14.79 -1.83 11.79
N PHE A 191 -15.80 -1.15 12.29
CA PHE A 191 -16.30 0.11 11.73
C PHE A 191 -15.97 1.29 12.63
N VAL A 192 -15.78 2.45 12.01
CA VAL A 192 -15.80 3.73 12.74
C VAL A 192 -17.22 3.96 13.25
N LYS A 193 -17.38 3.96 14.58
CA LYS A 193 -18.62 4.27 15.29
C LYS A 193 -18.58 5.68 15.90
N GLU A 194 -17.38 6.06 16.38
CA GLU A 194 -17.08 7.35 16.98
C GLU A 194 -15.90 7.98 16.24
N MET A 195 -16.18 9.02 15.43
CA MET A 195 -15.18 9.63 14.54
C MET A 195 -13.95 10.14 15.27
N MET A 196 -14.13 10.93 16.34
CA MET A 196 -13.01 11.57 17.03
C MET A 196 -12.15 10.58 17.79
N GLN A 197 -12.74 9.56 18.42
CA GLN A 197 -12.02 8.49 19.09
C GLN A 197 -11.19 7.68 18.09
N SER A 198 -11.81 7.27 16.97
CA SER A 198 -11.12 6.55 15.89
C SER A 198 -10.02 7.40 15.26
N ALA A 199 -10.25 8.68 15.06
CA ALA A 199 -9.27 9.63 14.53
C ALA A 199 -8.02 9.73 15.44
N GLN A 200 -8.20 9.76 16.75
CA GLN A 200 -7.08 9.75 17.71
C GLN A 200 -6.30 8.42 17.67
N GLN A 201 -7.00 7.28 17.63
CA GLN A 201 -6.35 5.97 17.50
C GLN A 201 -5.57 5.85 16.18
N PHE A 202 -6.12 6.39 15.09
CA PHE A 202 -5.47 6.43 13.79
C PHE A 202 -4.23 7.35 13.83
N LYS A 203 -4.33 8.55 14.42
CA LYS A 203 -3.16 9.44 14.61
C LYS A 203 -2.02 8.77 15.39
N GLN A 204 -2.37 7.89 16.33
CA GLN A 204 -1.41 7.11 17.12
C GLN A 204 -0.87 5.86 16.39
N GLY A 205 -1.32 5.60 15.15
CA GLY A 205 -0.94 4.39 14.40
C GLY A 205 -1.47 3.09 15.00
N LYS A 206 -2.49 3.12 15.87
CA LYS A 206 -3.10 1.92 16.48
C LYS A 206 -4.08 1.24 15.53
N ILE A 207 -4.73 2.01 14.69
CA ILE A 207 -5.63 1.54 13.62
C ILE A 207 -5.26 2.20 12.30
N SER A 208 -5.72 1.61 11.20
CA SER A 208 -5.67 2.22 9.88
C SER A 208 -6.99 2.01 9.15
N PRO A 209 -7.49 3.03 8.41
CA PRO A 209 -8.62 2.85 7.52
C PRO A 209 -8.24 1.88 6.40
N THR A 210 -9.26 1.24 5.83
CA THR A 210 -9.10 0.29 4.74
C THR A 210 -10.04 0.62 3.60
N GLY A 211 -9.59 0.42 2.35
CA GLY A 211 -10.43 0.51 1.17
C GLY A 211 -10.86 -0.87 0.67
N LEU A 212 -11.94 -0.88 -0.08
CA LEU A 212 -12.52 -2.08 -0.66
C LEU A 212 -11.64 -2.64 -1.78
N LEU A 213 -11.40 -3.93 -1.76
CA LEU A 213 -11.05 -4.73 -2.92
C LEU A 213 -12.33 -5.46 -3.33
N CYS A 214 -12.99 -4.97 -4.36
CA CYS A 214 -14.31 -5.42 -4.79
C CYS A 214 -14.35 -6.93 -5.01
N GLY A 215 -15.45 -7.55 -4.64
CA GLY A 215 -15.65 -8.98 -4.82
C GLY A 215 -16.56 -9.59 -3.76
N ALA A 216 -16.85 -10.90 -3.91
CA ALA A 216 -17.67 -11.64 -2.98
C ALA A 216 -17.11 -11.62 -1.56
N ASN A 217 -18.00 -11.54 -0.58
CA ASN A 217 -17.68 -11.58 0.85
C ASN A 217 -16.77 -10.46 1.36
N ALA A 218 -16.51 -9.39 0.58
CA ALA A 218 -15.84 -8.21 1.09
C ALA A 218 -16.74 -7.47 2.09
N LEU A 219 -16.18 -7.07 3.21
CA LEU A 219 -16.87 -6.18 4.15
C LEU A 219 -16.93 -4.78 3.53
N ARG A 220 -18.12 -4.27 3.26
CA ARG A 220 -18.33 -2.93 2.69
C ARG A 220 -18.48 -1.88 3.77
N ALA A 221 -18.14 -0.64 3.47
CA ALA A 221 -18.40 0.50 4.34
C ALA A 221 -19.91 0.67 4.61
N LYS A 222 -20.26 1.45 5.64
CA LYS A 222 -21.64 1.75 6.04
C LYS A 222 -21.83 3.24 6.20
N SER A 223 -23.07 3.67 6.38
CA SER A 223 -23.44 5.07 6.67
C SER A 223 -22.77 6.05 5.71
N ASP A 224 -22.21 7.15 6.19
CA ASP A 224 -21.58 8.18 5.36
C ASP A 224 -20.42 7.64 4.52
N ALA A 225 -19.64 6.72 5.06
CA ALA A 225 -18.51 6.11 4.34
C ALA A 225 -18.96 5.20 3.19
N TYR A 226 -20.18 4.65 3.22
CA TYR A 226 -20.74 3.86 2.13
C TYR A 226 -20.83 4.69 0.85
N HIS A 227 -21.35 5.90 0.91
CA HIS A 227 -21.48 6.79 -0.26
C HIS A 227 -20.14 7.22 -0.86
N LEU A 228 -19.06 7.15 -0.09
CA LEU A 228 -17.71 7.41 -0.57
C LEU A 228 -17.03 6.17 -1.19
N GLU A 229 -17.60 4.99 -0.97
CA GLU A 229 -17.06 3.71 -1.43
C GLU A 229 -17.85 3.11 -2.59
N GLU A 230 -19.20 3.30 -2.62
CA GLU A 230 -20.10 2.64 -3.58
C GLU A 230 -19.79 2.94 -5.05
N GLU A 231 -19.30 4.14 -5.39
CA GLU A 231 -18.85 4.50 -6.74
C GLU A 231 -17.72 3.59 -7.26
N TYR A 232 -16.96 3.00 -6.33
CA TYR A 232 -15.80 2.15 -6.61
C TYR A 232 -16.08 0.67 -6.36
N ASP A 233 -17.31 0.28 -6.02
CA ASP A 233 -17.73 -1.11 -5.78
C ASP A 233 -18.40 -1.69 -7.04
N ASP A 234 -17.60 -2.33 -7.89
CA ASP A 234 -18.08 -2.96 -9.11
C ASP A 234 -18.59 -4.38 -8.82
N THR A 235 -19.90 -4.58 -8.96
CA THR A 235 -20.58 -5.85 -8.67
C THR A 235 -20.20 -6.98 -9.64
N GLU A 236 -19.72 -6.67 -10.84
CA GLU A 236 -19.21 -7.66 -11.79
C GLU A 236 -17.98 -8.43 -11.26
N LEU A 237 -17.33 -7.87 -10.26
CA LEU A 237 -16.22 -8.52 -9.56
C LEU A 237 -16.64 -9.57 -8.53
N ASN A 238 -17.94 -9.80 -8.31
CA ASN A 238 -18.42 -10.80 -7.33
C ASN A 238 -18.07 -12.26 -7.68
N SER A 239 -17.55 -12.52 -8.88
CA SER A 239 -16.94 -13.81 -9.23
C SER A 239 -15.59 -14.06 -8.57
N LEU A 240 -14.96 -13.02 -8.03
CA LEU A 240 -13.70 -13.06 -7.30
C LEU A 240 -13.92 -12.91 -5.80
N LYS A 241 -12.96 -13.39 -5.02
CA LYS A 241 -12.92 -13.08 -3.60
C LYS A 241 -12.58 -11.61 -3.39
N GLY A 242 -13.45 -10.90 -2.68
CA GLY A 242 -13.18 -9.56 -2.20
C GLY A 242 -12.42 -9.56 -0.87
N ASP A 243 -11.84 -8.43 -0.53
CA ASP A 243 -11.14 -8.20 0.75
C ASP A 243 -11.09 -6.70 1.08
N ARG A 244 -10.32 -6.35 2.10
CA ARG A 244 -9.97 -4.97 2.47
C ARG A 244 -8.44 -4.80 2.43
N ARG A 245 -8.00 -3.61 2.00
CA ARG A 245 -6.59 -3.22 2.00
C ARG A 245 -6.41 -1.98 2.87
N PHE A 246 -5.35 -1.94 3.67
CA PHE A 246 -4.97 -0.71 4.37
C PHE A 246 -4.84 0.45 3.40
N ALA A 247 -5.56 1.53 3.68
CA ALA A 247 -5.48 2.78 2.93
C ALA A 247 -4.29 3.63 3.35
N TRP A 248 -3.81 3.45 4.59
CA TRP A 248 -2.74 4.22 5.18
C TRP A 248 -1.74 3.31 5.87
N ILE A 249 -0.45 3.62 5.73
CA ILE A 249 0.66 2.86 6.32
C ILE A 249 1.71 3.80 6.89
N TRP A 250 2.52 3.29 7.81
CA TRP A 250 3.66 4.01 8.37
C TRP A 250 4.95 3.33 7.98
N PRO A 251 5.78 3.98 7.14
CA PRO A 251 7.15 3.54 6.91
C PRO A 251 7.94 3.54 8.22
N LYS A 252 8.85 2.60 8.40
CA LYS A 252 9.69 2.50 9.59
C LYS A 252 11.16 2.47 9.20
N GLU A 253 12.03 2.79 10.17
CA GLU A 253 13.48 2.66 9.99
C GLU A 253 13.95 3.43 8.74
N VAL A 254 13.41 4.65 8.54
CA VAL A 254 13.76 5.48 7.39
C VAL A 254 15.07 6.19 7.65
N GLU A 255 16.09 5.83 6.89
CA GLU A 255 17.43 6.40 6.94
C GLU A 255 17.86 6.88 5.56
N THR A 256 18.58 7.99 5.49
CA THR A 256 19.09 8.54 4.25
C THR A 256 20.57 8.88 4.39
N LYS A 257 21.37 8.53 3.37
CA LYS A 257 22.77 8.89 3.28
C LYS A 257 23.03 9.52 1.91
N TYR A 258 23.46 10.78 1.90
CA TYR A 258 23.81 11.49 0.67
C TYR A 258 25.30 11.46 0.43
N ASP A 259 25.69 11.13 -0.79
CA ASP A 259 27.05 11.24 -1.32
C ASP A 259 27.10 12.41 -2.29
N ASN A 260 27.81 13.47 -1.89
CA ASN A 260 27.89 14.72 -2.68
C ASN A 260 28.77 14.56 -3.92
N GLU A 261 29.81 13.75 -3.89
CA GLU A 261 30.70 13.51 -5.03
C GLU A 261 29.99 12.68 -6.10
N ALA A 262 29.37 11.59 -5.70
CA ALA A 262 28.62 10.73 -6.60
C ALA A 262 27.22 11.28 -6.96
N LYS A 263 26.74 12.32 -6.27
CA LYS A 263 25.35 12.85 -6.36
C LYS A 263 24.30 11.75 -6.21
N GLN A 264 24.52 10.89 -5.21
CA GLN A 264 23.68 9.76 -4.92
C GLN A 264 23.03 9.91 -3.54
N LEU A 265 21.75 9.50 -3.44
CA LEU A 265 21.03 9.40 -2.19
C LEU A 265 20.66 7.94 -1.94
N THR A 266 21.31 7.31 -0.97
CA THR A 266 20.90 5.99 -0.47
C THR A 266 19.75 6.18 0.51
N VAL A 267 18.64 5.46 0.28
CA VAL A 267 17.44 5.47 1.12
C VAL A 267 17.19 4.07 1.63
N GLN A 268 17.17 3.91 2.95
CA GLN A 268 16.83 2.65 3.61
C GLN A 268 15.51 2.82 4.37
N PHE A 269 14.62 1.82 4.29
CA PHE A 269 13.34 1.86 4.98
C PHE A 269 12.69 0.49 5.04
N TYR A 270 11.75 0.34 5.98
CA TYR A 270 10.88 -0.82 6.09
C TYR A 270 9.45 -0.45 5.74
N LEU A 271 8.81 -1.27 4.89
CA LEU A 271 7.38 -1.20 4.60
C LEU A 271 6.67 -2.50 4.99
N PRO A 272 5.41 -2.41 5.47
CA PRO A 272 4.60 -3.60 5.73
C PRO A 272 4.27 -4.34 4.43
N LYS A 273 3.88 -5.61 4.55
CA LYS A 273 3.46 -6.40 3.38
C LYS A 273 2.37 -5.71 2.57
N GLY A 274 2.44 -5.84 1.25
CA GLY A 274 1.45 -5.27 0.33
C GLY A 274 1.66 -3.79 0.02
N SER A 275 2.78 -3.19 0.45
CA SER A 275 3.17 -1.82 0.11
C SER A 275 4.27 -1.81 -0.94
N TYR A 276 4.35 -0.73 -1.71
CA TYR A 276 5.27 -0.56 -2.83
C TYR A 276 6.34 0.48 -2.51
N ALA A 277 7.60 0.12 -2.69
CA ALA A 277 8.72 1.04 -2.49
C ALA A 277 8.68 2.24 -3.43
N THR A 278 8.29 2.00 -4.68
CA THR A 278 8.12 3.06 -5.69
C THR A 278 7.11 4.11 -5.26
N THR A 279 5.96 3.70 -4.74
CA THR A 279 4.93 4.63 -4.23
C THR A 279 5.44 5.46 -3.05
N PHE A 280 6.19 4.84 -2.13
CA PHE A 280 6.81 5.56 -1.02
C PHE A 280 7.79 6.64 -1.52
N LEU A 281 8.64 6.31 -2.49
CA LEU A 281 9.59 7.26 -3.07
C LEU A 281 8.88 8.39 -3.84
N GLU A 282 7.83 8.07 -4.59
CA GLU A 282 7.00 9.06 -5.30
C GLU A 282 6.33 10.05 -4.34
N GLU A 283 5.77 9.56 -3.24
CA GLU A 283 5.15 10.42 -2.22
C GLU A 283 6.17 11.36 -1.56
N ILE A 284 7.42 10.90 -1.33
CA ILE A 284 8.47 11.75 -0.77
C ILE A 284 8.98 12.74 -1.81
N GLY A 285 9.38 12.23 -2.95
CA GLY A 285 10.11 13.01 -3.96
C GLY A 285 9.23 13.92 -4.79
N LYS A 286 7.91 13.70 -4.82
CA LYS A 286 6.94 14.37 -5.70
C LYS A 286 7.31 14.27 -7.19
N PHE A 287 8.01 13.21 -7.58
CA PHE A 287 8.33 12.91 -8.97
C PHE A 287 7.93 11.48 -9.31
N SER A 288 7.61 11.27 -10.58
CA SER A 288 7.21 9.95 -11.07
C SER A 288 8.44 9.14 -11.46
N LEU A 289 8.63 7.98 -10.81
CA LEU A 289 9.68 7.04 -11.18
C LEU A 289 9.43 6.32 -12.52
N LYS A 290 8.32 6.63 -13.20
CA LYS A 290 8.04 6.15 -14.56
C LYS A 290 8.94 6.77 -15.63
N GLN A 291 9.54 7.94 -15.33
CA GLN A 291 10.36 8.70 -16.28
C GLN A 291 11.85 8.43 -16.08
N ILE A 292 12.22 7.59 -15.12
CA ILE A 292 13.56 7.08 -14.90
C ILE A 292 13.63 5.64 -15.43
#